data_d767bd14b01def3197c46653011c3a01
#
_entry.id   d767bd14b01def3197c46653011c3a01
#
_cell.length_a   1.000
_cell.length_b   1.000
_cell.length_c   1.000
_cell.angle_alpha   90.00
_cell.angle_beta   90.00
_cell.angle_gamma   90.00
#
_symmetry.space_group_name_H-M   'P 1'
#
loop_
_entity.id
_entity.type
_entity.pdbx_description
1 polymer ?
#
loop_
_entity_poly.entity_id
_entity_poly.type
_entity_poly.pdbx_seq_one_letter_code
_entity_poly.pdbx_strand_id
1 'polypeptide(L)'
;MVSEEGKYFCYYKIARDKHDDSICDNLPEENHYGDSSTCKFNVNLDIEVSEDNIEYCEIIGVQWRKDICYVKFAKKRLDESLCYNIKDDLNPITDCIASVNKWKQFKDEGRKLPQDYWI
;
A
#
# COMPACT_ATOMS: atom_id res chain seq x y z
N MET A 1 7.46 -4.87 -26.54
CA MET A 1 8.40 -4.71 -25.43
C MET A 1 7.69 -4.14 -24.21
N VAL A 2 7.84 -4.78 -23.07
CA VAL A 2 7.17 -4.34 -21.84
C VAL A 2 8.01 -3.24 -21.19
N SER A 3 7.37 -2.11 -20.81
CA SER A 3 8.04 -1.01 -20.12
C SER A 3 8.47 -1.42 -18.71
N GLU A 4 9.39 -0.65 -18.09
CA GLU A 4 9.79 -0.88 -16.70
C GLU A 4 8.59 -0.83 -15.75
N GLU A 5 7.69 0.13 -15.98
CA GLU A 5 6.45 0.25 -15.21
C GLU A 5 5.61 -1.02 -15.36
N GLY A 6 5.42 -1.47 -16.59
CA GLY A 6 4.64 -2.69 -16.86
C GLY A 6 5.25 -3.92 -16.21
N LYS A 7 6.58 -4.04 -16.22
CA LYS A 7 7.26 -5.16 -15.54
C LYS A 7 7.02 -5.12 -14.03
N TYR A 8 7.18 -3.95 -13.41
CA TYR A 8 6.98 -3.81 -11.97
C TYR A 8 5.57 -4.23 -11.58
N PHE A 9 4.56 -3.64 -12.22
CA PHE A 9 3.17 -3.92 -11.86
C PHE A 9 2.77 -5.36 -12.18
N CYS A 10 3.32 -5.95 -13.23
CA CYS A 10 3.06 -7.34 -13.58
C CYS A 10 3.55 -8.29 -12.47
N TYR A 11 4.82 -8.16 -12.06
CA TYR A 11 5.38 -9.00 -11.01
C TYR A 11 4.74 -8.74 -9.66
N TYR A 12 4.49 -7.46 -9.35
CA TYR A 12 3.81 -7.06 -8.11
C TYR A 12 2.42 -7.71 -8.01
N LYS A 13 1.62 -7.61 -9.06
CA LYS A 13 0.26 -8.16 -9.08
C LYS A 13 0.28 -9.68 -8.91
N ILE A 14 1.16 -10.37 -9.65
CA ILE A 14 1.26 -11.82 -9.56
C ILE A 14 1.71 -12.24 -8.16
N ALA A 15 2.73 -11.57 -7.62
CA ALA A 15 3.24 -11.87 -6.28
C ALA A 15 2.16 -11.68 -5.23
N ARG A 16 1.39 -10.58 -5.32
CA ARG A 16 0.30 -10.31 -4.40
C ARG A 16 -0.80 -11.37 -4.49
N ASP A 17 -1.23 -11.70 -5.71
CA ASP A 17 -2.31 -12.65 -5.92
C ASP A 17 -1.95 -14.05 -5.43
N LYS A 18 -0.66 -14.42 -5.54
CA LYS A 18 -0.16 -15.71 -5.09
C LYS A 18 0.35 -15.71 -3.66
N HIS A 19 0.38 -14.56 -2.99
CA HIS A 19 0.98 -14.39 -1.66
C HIS A 19 2.43 -14.89 -1.63
N ASP A 20 3.18 -14.60 -2.68
CA ASP A 20 4.55 -15.07 -2.85
C ASP A 20 5.46 -13.91 -3.27
N ASP A 21 6.12 -13.29 -2.29
CA ASP A 21 6.98 -12.14 -2.54
C ASP A 21 8.27 -12.50 -3.28
N SER A 22 8.63 -13.77 -3.37
CA SER A 22 9.82 -14.20 -4.11
C SER A 22 9.70 -13.92 -5.61
N ILE A 23 8.49 -13.76 -6.12
CA ILE A 23 8.26 -13.37 -7.51
C ILE A 23 8.85 -11.99 -7.80
N CYS A 24 8.93 -11.13 -6.78
CA CYS A 24 9.56 -9.80 -6.90
C CYS A 24 11.04 -9.89 -7.22
N ASP A 25 11.70 -11.02 -6.95
CA ASP A 25 13.13 -11.21 -7.26
C ASP A 25 13.42 -11.19 -8.76
N ASN A 26 12.40 -11.32 -9.60
CA ASN A 26 12.55 -11.23 -11.05
C ASN A 26 12.68 -9.77 -11.55
N LEU A 27 12.49 -8.78 -10.66
CA LEU A 27 12.62 -7.38 -11.03
C LEU A 27 14.09 -6.95 -11.08
N PRO A 28 14.47 -6.11 -12.07
CA PRO A 28 15.82 -5.52 -12.10
C PRO A 28 16.04 -4.63 -10.89
N GLU A 29 17.29 -4.56 -10.40
CA GLU A 29 17.65 -3.70 -9.28
C GLU A 29 17.49 -2.21 -9.60
N GLU A 30 17.57 -1.83 -10.88
CA GLU A 30 17.51 -0.45 -11.34
C GLU A 30 16.18 -0.06 -11.96
N ASN A 31 15.09 -0.70 -11.58
CA ASN A 31 13.78 -0.33 -12.09
C ASN A 31 13.31 0.98 -11.41
N HIS A 32 13.00 2.01 -12.22
CA HIS A 32 12.56 3.32 -11.72
C HIS A 32 11.24 3.28 -10.96
N TYR A 33 10.39 2.31 -11.23
CA TYR A 33 9.07 2.21 -10.59
C TYR A 33 9.10 1.37 -9.32
N GLY A 34 10.24 0.77 -9.03
CA GLY A 34 10.45 0.02 -7.81
C GLY A 34 11.33 -1.18 -8.04
N ASP A 35 12.22 -1.42 -7.10
CA ASP A 35 13.10 -2.58 -7.12
C ASP A 35 12.43 -3.79 -6.45
N SER A 36 13.17 -4.89 -6.36
CA SER A 36 12.69 -6.10 -5.69
C SER A 36 12.28 -5.84 -4.24
N SER A 37 13.05 -5.04 -3.51
CA SER A 37 12.75 -4.70 -2.11
C SER A 37 11.43 -3.94 -1.98
N THR A 38 11.21 -2.93 -2.83
CA THR A 38 9.96 -2.16 -2.85
C THR A 38 8.77 -3.04 -3.22
N CYS A 39 8.95 -3.91 -4.21
CA CYS A 39 7.93 -4.87 -4.61
C CYS A 39 7.53 -5.78 -3.45
N LYS A 40 8.52 -6.37 -2.76
CA LYS A 40 8.27 -7.24 -1.61
C LYS A 40 7.54 -6.51 -0.49
N PHE A 41 7.96 -5.28 -0.19
CA PHE A 41 7.30 -4.46 0.82
C PHE A 41 5.83 -4.24 0.47
N ASN A 42 5.54 -3.84 -0.76
CA ASN A 42 4.17 -3.57 -1.20
C ASN A 42 3.30 -4.83 -1.19
N VAL A 43 3.87 -5.97 -1.62
CA VAL A 43 3.14 -7.26 -1.60
C VAL A 43 2.78 -7.63 -0.17
N ASN A 44 3.74 -7.60 0.73
CA ASN A 44 3.49 -7.98 2.12
C ASN A 44 2.53 -7.03 2.80
N LEU A 45 2.64 -5.72 2.51
CA LEU A 45 1.72 -4.74 3.06
C LEU A 45 0.29 -5.00 2.59
N ASP A 46 0.08 -5.29 1.31
CA ASP A 46 -1.26 -5.57 0.79
C ASP A 46 -1.85 -6.83 1.43
N ILE A 47 -1.03 -7.86 1.67
CA ILE A 47 -1.48 -9.08 2.34
C ILE A 47 -1.91 -8.76 3.77
N GLU A 48 -1.08 -8.01 4.52
CA GLU A 48 -1.38 -7.67 5.90
C GLU A 48 -2.61 -6.75 6.01
N VAL A 49 -2.79 -5.84 5.05
CA VAL A 49 -3.98 -4.99 4.99
C VAL A 49 -5.22 -5.85 4.73
N SER A 50 -5.14 -6.83 3.83
CA SER A 50 -6.28 -7.70 3.55
C SER A 50 -6.67 -8.55 4.76
N GLU A 51 -5.69 -8.92 5.60
CA GLU A 51 -5.91 -9.66 6.83
C GLU A 51 -6.23 -8.76 8.02
N ASP A 52 -6.25 -7.44 7.81
CA ASP A 52 -6.50 -6.41 8.83
C ASP A 52 -5.53 -6.49 10.00
N ASN A 53 -4.28 -6.86 9.74
CA ASN A 53 -3.25 -6.99 10.76
C ASN A 53 -2.45 -5.70 10.89
N ILE A 54 -3.01 -4.72 11.62
CA ILE A 54 -2.41 -3.39 11.77
C ILE A 54 -1.10 -3.43 12.57
N GLU A 55 -0.90 -4.45 13.39
CA GLU A 55 0.32 -4.61 14.18
C GLU A 55 1.55 -4.73 13.29
N TYR A 56 1.37 -5.14 12.03
CA TYR A 56 2.44 -5.14 11.04
C TYR A 56 3.10 -3.77 10.90
N CYS A 57 2.32 -2.68 11.00
CA CYS A 57 2.87 -1.32 10.92
C CYS A 57 3.87 -1.03 12.04
N GLU A 58 3.66 -1.60 13.22
CA GLU A 58 4.53 -1.36 14.38
C GLU A 58 5.92 -1.95 14.21
N ILE A 59 6.06 -3.04 13.46
CA ILE A 59 7.35 -3.73 13.30
C ILE A 59 8.18 -3.20 12.14
N ILE A 60 7.63 -2.30 11.33
CA ILE A 60 8.36 -1.69 10.21
C ILE A 60 9.41 -0.74 10.77
N GLY A 61 10.69 -0.95 10.43
CA GLY A 61 11.79 -0.16 10.97
C GLY A 61 12.05 1.16 10.28
N VAL A 62 11.58 1.32 9.03
CA VAL A 62 11.79 2.54 8.24
C VAL A 62 10.57 3.44 8.37
N GLN A 63 10.76 4.66 8.87
CA GLN A 63 9.65 5.54 9.22
C GLN A 63 8.72 5.84 8.04
N TRP A 64 9.25 6.16 6.86
CA TRP A 64 8.39 6.47 5.71
C TRP A 64 7.56 5.26 5.27
N ARG A 65 8.08 4.05 5.41
CA ARG A 65 7.33 2.83 5.12
C ARG A 65 6.26 2.57 6.17
N LYS A 66 6.56 2.86 7.43
CA LYS A 66 5.59 2.78 8.52
C LYS A 66 4.42 3.73 8.28
N ASP A 67 4.71 4.95 7.81
CA ASP A 67 3.69 5.94 7.49
C ASP A 67 2.79 5.46 6.36
N ILE A 68 3.37 4.88 5.30
CA ILE A 68 2.61 4.30 4.19
C ILE A 68 1.68 3.19 4.70
N CYS A 69 2.18 2.37 5.62
CA CYS A 69 1.38 1.31 6.24
C CYS A 69 0.14 1.87 6.92
N TYR A 70 0.30 2.88 7.76
CA TYR A 70 -0.84 3.51 8.44
C TYR A 70 -1.80 4.18 7.47
N VAL A 71 -1.30 4.80 6.39
CA VAL A 71 -2.17 5.38 5.36
C VAL A 71 -3.05 4.30 4.72
N LYS A 72 -2.48 3.17 4.37
CA LYS A 72 -3.24 2.08 3.75
C LYS A 72 -4.30 1.52 4.69
N PHE A 73 -3.98 1.33 5.97
CA PHE A 73 -4.95 0.86 6.95
C PHE A 73 -6.04 1.91 7.21
N ALA A 74 -5.67 3.20 7.27
CA ALA A 74 -6.64 4.28 7.43
C ALA A 74 -7.68 4.25 6.31
N LYS A 75 -7.23 4.09 5.07
CA LYS A 75 -8.12 4.00 3.91
C LYS A 75 -8.96 2.74 3.94
N LYS A 76 -8.36 1.60 4.27
CA LYS A 76 -9.05 0.32 4.33
C LYS A 76 -10.17 0.34 5.36
N ARG A 77 -9.89 0.87 6.55
CA ARG A 77 -10.85 0.95 7.66
C ARG A 77 -11.74 2.17 7.59
N LEU A 78 -11.46 3.12 6.70
CA LEU A 78 -12.13 4.42 6.64
C LEU A 78 -12.04 5.13 7.99
N ASP A 79 -10.86 5.09 8.61
CA ASP A 79 -10.60 5.60 9.96
C ASP A 79 -9.50 6.66 9.89
N GLU A 80 -9.90 7.94 9.92
CA GLU A 80 -8.95 9.05 9.84
C GLU A 80 -8.03 9.15 11.06
N SER A 81 -8.43 8.55 12.19
CA SER A 81 -7.59 8.60 13.40
C SER A 81 -6.25 7.91 13.18
N LEU A 82 -6.17 6.94 12.27
CA LEU A 82 -4.91 6.26 11.94
C LEU A 82 -3.94 7.18 11.22
N CYS A 83 -4.42 8.24 10.56
CA CYS A 83 -3.56 9.21 9.89
C CYS A 83 -2.64 9.95 10.86
N TYR A 84 -3.04 10.07 12.13
CA TYR A 84 -2.25 10.77 13.14
C TYR A 84 -1.01 9.99 13.58
N ASN A 85 -0.86 8.76 13.14
CA ASN A 85 0.36 7.97 13.36
C ASN A 85 1.49 8.34 12.40
N ILE A 86 1.21 9.16 11.38
CA ILE A 86 2.22 9.60 10.42
C ILE A 86 3.17 10.57 11.11
N LYS A 87 4.48 10.31 10.98
CA LYS A 87 5.52 11.11 11.63
C LYS A 87 6.51 11.73 10.66
N ASP A 88 6.49 11.29 9.39
CA ASP A 88 7.40 11.79 8.37
C ASP A 88 6.76 12.99 7.67
N ASP A 89 7.49 14.11 7.58
CA ASP A 89 7.00 15.33 6.93
C ASP A 89 6.73 15.14 5.43
N LEU A 90 7.32 14.11 4.81
CA LEU A 90 7.09 13.80 3.40
C LEU A 90 5.73 13.15 3.14
N ASN A 91 5.06 12.71 4.20
CA ASN A 91 3.74 12.08 4.10
C ASN A 91 2.74 12.86 4.96
N PRO A 92 2.16 13.97 4.42
CA PRO A 92 1.30 14.83 5.23
C PRO A 92 0.06 14.12 5.77
N ILE A 93 -0.21 14.36 7.04
CA ILE A 93 -1.41 13.85 7.73
C ILE A 93 -2.67 14.34 7.01
N THR A 94 -2.66 15.59 6.55
CA THR A 94 -3.82 16.20 5.87
C THR A 94 -4.21 15.45 4.61
N ASP A 95 -3.23 14.98 3.82
CA ASP A 95 -3.52 14.23 2.60
C ASP A 95 -4.14 12.86 2.93
N CYS A 96 -3.68 12.23 4.01
CA CYS A 96 -4.25 10.98 4.49
C CYS A 96 -5.71 11.17 4.88
N ILE A 97 -6.00 12.19 5.68
CA ILE A 97 -7.36 12.50 6.14
C ILE A 97 -8.28 12.81 4.96
N ALA A 98 -7.79 13.61 4.00
CA ALA A 98 -8.56 13.95 2.80
C ALA A 98 -8.92 12.70 1.98
N SER A 99 -7.96 11.77 1.84
CA SER A 99 -8.18 10.52 1.12
C SER A 99 -9.21 9.63 1.82
N VAL A 100 -9.12 9.52 3.14
CA VAL A 100 -10.08 8.73 3.92
C VAL A 100 -11.49 9.30 3.77
N ASN A 101 -11.64 10.61 3.88
CA ASN A 101 -12.94 11.27 3.76
C ASN A 101 -13.53 11.13 2.35
N LYS A 102 -12.70 11.23 1.32
CA LYS A 102 -13.12 11.00 -0.06
C LYS A 102 -13.66 9.60 -0.26
N TRP A 103 -13.00 8.61 0.31
CA TRP A 103 -13.44 7.21 0.20
C TRP A 103 -14.69 6.94 1.02
N LYS A 104 -14.86 7.59 2.18
CA LYS A 104 -16.12 7.53 2.94
C LYS A 104 -17.28 8.07 2.09
N GLN A 105 -17.07 9.16 1.38
CA GLN A 105 -18.07 9.74 0.49
C GLN A 105 -18.43 8.78 -0.62
N PHE A 106 -17.44 8.13 -1.26
CA PHE A 106 -17.71 7.12 -2.29
C PHE A 106 -18.56 5.99 -1.76
N LYS A 107 -18.28 5.52 -0.55
CA LYS A 107 -19.06 4.46 0.09
C LYS A 107 -20.49 4.90 0.33
N ASP A 108 -20.68 6.12 0.84
CA ASP A 108 -22.02 6.68 1.10
C ASP A 108 -22.83 6.83 -0.19
N GLU A 109 -22.17 7.08 -1.31
CA GLU A 109 -22.80 7.17 -2.63
C GLU A 109 -23.05 5.80 -3.26
N GLY A 110 -22.69 4.71 -2.59
CA GLY A 110 -22.80 3.36 -3.14
C GLY A 110 -21.75 3.03 -4.20
N ARG A 111 -20.70 3.82 -4.31
CA ARG A 111 -19.63 3.62 -5.30
C ARG A 111 -18.62 2.61 -4.78
N LYS A 112 -18.04 1.84 -5.72
CA LYS A 112 -17.01 0.87 -5.36
C LYS A 112 -15.72 1.60 -4.97
N LEU A 113 -15.12 1.18 -3.85
CA LEU A 113 -13.89 1.80 -3.35
C LEU A 113 -12.66 1.24 -4.07
N PRO A 114 -11.59 2.05 -4.24
CA PRO A 114 -10.37 1.56 -4.86
C PRO A 114 -9.77 0.34 -4.16
N GLN A 115 -9.86 0.24 -2.84
CA GLN A 115 -9.35 -0.91 -2.10
C GLN A 115 -10.05 -2.22 -2.47
N ASP A 116 -11.26 -2.18 -3.01
CA ASP A 116 -11.99 -3.37 -3.45
C ASP A 116 -11.35 -4.00 -4.69
N TYR A 117 -10.44 -3.28 -5.36
CA TYR A 117 -9.70 -3.78 -6.51
C TYR A 117 -8.31 -4.29 -6.13
N TRP A 118 -7.83 -3.95 -4.93
CA TRP A 118 -6.45 -4.28 -4.52
C TRP A 118 -6.36 -5.59 -3.76
N ILE A 119 -7.40 -5.93 -3.05
CA ILE A 119 -7.36 -6.97 -2.01
C ILE A 119 -8.36 -8.06 -2.28
#